data_e4a7081523228a93b83798c2bf964737
#
_entry.id   e4a7081523228a93b83798c2bf964737
#
_cell.length_a   1.000
_cell.length_b   1.000
_cell.length_c   1.000
_cell.angle_alpha   90.00
_cell.angle_beta   90.00
_cell.angle_gamma   90.00
#
_symmetry.space_group_name_H-M   'P 1'
#
loop_
_entity.id
_entity.type
_entity.pdbx_description
1 polymer ?
#
loop_
_entity_poly.entity_id
_entity_poly.type
_entity_poly.pdbx_seq_one_letter_code
_entity_poly.pdbx_strand_id
1 'polypeptide(L)'
;SGIRCVHTHPNGNPVLSGVDFSALKNNKFDAMVTIGVTAPDYTQSIISFGMIVGLDKEEQFICDEYGPFSLEEAEAINFLNVINTIERILDKQTSSSSLAVAAEKTILVGMDWGQIKGGWTAEDSLEELKQLADTAGAVVVNRFIQRRAKPDPAFFIGKGKVQELALHAQQENIDLCIFDDELTPAQQRNIEQVMGVRILDRTALILDIFAQRARTNEGKLQVELAQLQYNLPRIMGKGLILSRLGGGIGTRGPGETKL
;
A
#
# COMPACT_ATOMS: atom_id res chain seq x y z
N SER A 1 -3.96 -18.61 1.82
CA SER A 1 -4.26 -19.90 2.51
C SER A 1 -4.98 -19.69 3.85
N GLY A 2 -4.88 -18.54 4.47
CA GLY A 2 -5.41 -18.26 5.82
C GLY A 2 -4.57 -18.91 6.95
N ILE A 3 -3.47 -19.56 6.64
CA ILE A 3 -2.63 -20.27 7.61
C ILE A 3 -1.36 -19.49 7.89
N ARG A 4 -1.07 -19.30 9.17
CA ARG A 4 0.16 -18.67 9.67
C ARG A 4 0.87 -19.66 10.58
N CYS A 5 2.17 -19.81 10.39
CA CYS A 5 3.00 -20.64 11.24
C CYS A 5 3.76 -19.75 12.22
N VAL A 6 3.73 -20.10 13.50
CA VAL A 6 4.49 -19.41 14.55
C VAL A 6 5.29 -20.45 15.30
N HIS A 7 6.59 -20.24 15.44
CA HIS A 7 7.46 -21.10 16.27
C HIS A 7 8.52 -20.31 17.02
N THR A 8 9.15 -20.94 18.00
CA THR A 8 10.12 -20.29 18.88
C THR A 8 11.52 -20.84 18.66
N HIS A 9 12.52 -19.94 18.73
CA HIS A 9 13.92 -20.27 18.75
C HIS A 9 14.49 -20.05 20.18
N PRO A 10 14.80 -21.11 20.91
CA PRO A 10 15.22 -21.02 22.32
C PRO A 10 16.63 -20.41 22.50
N ASN A 11 17.36 -20.18 21.41
CA ASN A 11 18.67 -19.53 21.42
C ASN A 11 18.62 -18.00 21.31
N GLY A 12 17.42 -17.39 21.37
CA GLY A 12 17.22 -15.96 21.26
C GLY A 12 17.36 -15.38 19.85
N ASN A 13 17.70 -16.17 18.83
CA ASN A 13 17.84 -15.69 17.46
C ASN A 13 16.52 -15.83 16.69
N PRO A 14 15.86 -14.72 16.26
CA PRO A 14 14.59 -14.78 15.55
C PRO A 14 14.75 -14.99 14.03
N VAL A 15 15.96 -15.08 13.50
CA VAL A 15 16.21 -15.18 12.05
C VAL A 15 15.62 -16.47 11.49
N LEU A 16 14.88 -16.36 10.38
CA LEU A 16 14.33 -17.51 9.68
C LEU A 16 15.43 -18.32 9.01
N SER A 17 15.32 -19.62 9.12
CA SER A 17 16.23 -20.56 8.44
C SER A 17 15.78 -20.87 7.02
N GLY A 18 16.65 -21.46 6.21
CA GLY A 18 16.28 -21.97 4.88
C GLY A 18 15.16 -23.01 4.91
N VAL A 19 15.02 -23.76 6.02
CA VAL A 19 13.94 -24.73 6.23
C VAL A 19 12.62 -23.99 6.41
N ASP A 20 12.60 -22.89 7.15
CA ASP A 20 11.41 -22.06 7.37
C ASP A 20 10.91 -21.45 6.06
N PHE A 21 11.82 -20.90 5.24
CA PHE A 21 11.47 -20.40 3.91
C PHE A 21 10.98 -21.51 2.98
N SER A 22 11.54 -22.71 3.05
CA SER A 22 11.07 -23.85 2.28
C SER A 22 9.67 -24.26 2.72
N ALA A 23 9.40 -24.30 4.03
CA ALA A 23 8.07 -24.61 4.57
C ALA A 23 7.05 -23.53 4.20
N LEU A 24 7.43 -22.25 4.26
CA LEU A 24 6.60 -21.12 3.84
C LEU A 24 6.14 -21.26 2.38
N LYS A 25 7.09 -21.57 1.48
CA LYS A 25 6.82 -21.75 0.04
C LYS A 25 5.98 -22.98 -0.24
N ASN A 26 6.39 -24.13 0.27
CA ASN A 26 5.77 -25.43 -0.03
C ASN A 26 4.33 -25.54 0.49
N ASN A 27 4.07 -25.00 1.67
CA ASN A 27 2.75 -25.03 2.29
C ASN A 27 1.91 -23.79 1.95
N LYS A 28 2.48 -22.81 1.23
CA LYS A 28 1.83 -21.53 0.87
C LYS A 28 1.24 -20.85 2.11
N PHE A 29 2.01 -20.77 3.19
CA PHE A 29 1.58 -20.05 4.39
C PHE A 29 1.51 -18.55 4.10
N ASP A 30 0.59 -17.84 4.74
CA ASP A 30 0.50 -16.38 4.63
C ASP A 30 1.70 -15.70 5.29
N ALA A 31 2.18 -16.28 6.40
CA ALA A 31 3.39 -15.85 7.09
C ALA A 31 4.03 -16.99 7.88
N MET A 32 5.34 -16.93 8.03
CA MET A 32 6.14 -17.70 8.97
C MET A 32 6.72 -16.74 10.01
N VAL A 33 6.38 -16.91 11.27
CA VAL A 33 6.81 -16.05 12.38
C VAL A 33 7.75 -16.81 13.29
N THR A 34 8.91 -16.24 13.56
CA THR A 34 9.90 -16.78 14.49
C THR A 34 10.05 -15.85 15.69
N ILE A 35 10.03 -16.42 16.88
CA ILE A 35 10.22 -15.71 18.14
C ILE A 35 11.52 -16.19 18.77
N GLY A 36 12.52 -15.31 18.81
CA GLY A 36 13.76 -15.52 19.54
C GLY A 36 13.51 -15.36 21.03
N VAL A 37 13.48 -16.48 21.75
CA VAL A 37 13.16 -16.48 23.19
C VAL A 37 14.44 -16.44 24.01
N THR A 38 14.55 -15.47 24.93
CA THR A 38 15.71 -15.31 25.83
C THR A 38 15.28 -15.57 27.27
N ALA A 39 15.78 -16.65 27.86
CA ALA A 39 15.58 -16.94 29.28
C ALA A 39 16.57 -16.12 30.12
N PRO A 40 16.23 -15.69 31.37
CA PRO A 40 14.96 -15.90 32.06
C PRO A 40 13.90 -14.83 31.80
N ASP A 41 14.24 -13.75 31.06
CA ASP A 41 13.32 -12.63 30.82
C ASP A 41 12.74 -12.71 29.39
N TYR A 42 11.55 -13.32 29.29
CA TYR A 42 10.83 -13.47 28.02
C TYR A 42 10.27 -12.16 27.47
N THR A 43 10.28 -11.08 28.24
CA THR A 43 9.84 -9.75 27.75
C THR A 43 10.81 -9.14 26.76
N GLN A 44 12.07 -9.60 26.75
CA GLN A 44 13.09 -9.21 25.78
C GLN A 44 13.10 -10.08 24.50
N SER A 45 12.08 -10.90 24.32
CA SER A 45 11.94 -11.69 23.09
C SER A 45 11.82 -10.78 21.87
N ILE A 46 12.46 -11.19 20.80
CA ILE A 46 12.46 -10.50 19.51
C ILE A 46 11.78 -11.36 18.45
N ILE A 47 11.13 -10.72 17.51
CA ILE A 47 10.29 -11.38 16.51
C ILE A 47 10.79 -11.05 15.11
N SER A 48 10.92 -12.06 14.26
CA SER A 48 11.01 -11.87 12.81
C SER A 48 9.89 -12.63 12.10
N PHE A 49 9.55 -12.21 10.89
CA PHE A 49 8.59 -12.96 10.08
C PHE A 49 8.98 -12.94 8.62
N GLY A 50 8.75 -14.06 7.96
CA GLY A 50 8.89 -14.24 6.54
C GLY A 50 7.55 -14.29 5.84
N MET A 51 7.47 -13.72 4.64
CA MET A 51 6.26 -13.70 3.82
C MET A 51 6.62 -13.94 2.36
N ILE A 52 5.70 -14.54 1.60
CA ILE A 52 5.79 -14.60 0.15
C ILE A 52 5.42 -13.22 -0.38
N VAL A 53 6.34 -12.55 -1.09
CA VAL A 53 6.14 -11.18 -1.58
C VAL A 53 5.94 -11.09 -3.09
N GLY A 54 6.12 -12.18 -3.82
CA GLY A 54 5.98 -12.19 -5.27
C GLY A 54 6.36 -13.52 -5.90
N LEU A 55 6.37 -13.51 -7.23
CA LEU A 55 6.90 -14.57 -8.08
C LEU A 55 8.07 -14.03 -8.89
N ASP A 56 9.10 -14.86 -9.10
CA ASP A 56 10.17 -14.54 -10.02
C ASP A 56 9.78 -14.86 -11.48
N LYS A 57 10.75 -14.69 -12.40
CA LYS A 57 10.54 -14.96 -13.85
C LYS A 57 10.28 -16.43 -14.18
N GLU A 58 10.58 -17.34 -13.26
CA GLU A 58 10.40 -18.79 -13.36
C GLU A 58 9.17 -19.26 -12.58
N GLU A 59 8.29 -18.31 -12.17
CA GLU A 59 7.09 -18.56 -11.35
C GLU A 59 7.40 -19.16 -9.96
N GLN A 60 8.62 -18.97 -9.45
CA GLN A 60 9.00 -19.39 -8.11
C GLN A 60 8.68 -18.30 -7.08
N PHE A 61 8.20 -18.70 -5.90
CA PHE A 61 7.89 -17.76 -4.84
C PHE A 61 9.13 -17.02 -4.33
N ILE A 62 9.08 -15.69 -4.39
CA ILE A 62 10.04 -14.80 -3.73
C ILE A 62 9.56 -14.58 -2.30
N CYS A 63 10.45 -14.77 -1.34
CA CYS A 63 10.17 -14.53 0.08
C CYS A 63 11.10 -13.47 0.62
N ASP A 64 10.56 -12.60 1.46
CA ASP A 64 11.32 -11.62 2.23
C ASP A 64 11.17 -11.88 3.73
N GLU A 65 12.22 -11.53 4.49
CA GLU A 65 12.25 -11.54 5.95
C GLU A 65 12.18 -10.11 6.48
N TYR A 66 11.42 -9.94 7.55
CA TYR A 66 11.19 -8.67 8.22
C TYR A 66 11.49 -8.79 9.72
N GLY A 67 12.17 -7.80 10.26
CA GLY A 67 12.60 -7.78 11.65
C GLY A 67 14.13 -7.66 11.77
N PRO A 68 14.69 -7.90 12.96
CA PRO A 68 13.97 -8.24 14.19
C PRO A 68 13.18 -7.07 14.78
N PHE A 69 12.03 -7.38 15.39
CA PHE A 69 11.16 -6.42 16.08
C PHE A 69 11.06 -6.79 17.56
N SER A 70 10.92 -5.79 18.42
CA SER A 70 10.46 -5.99 19.78
C SER A 70 8.98 -6.43 19.80
N LEU A 71 8.50 -6.92 20.95
CA LEU A 71 7.09 -7.28 21.09
C LEU A 71 6.16 -6.08 20.84
N GLU A 72 6.52 -4.90 21.33
CA GLU A 72 5.75 -3.66 21.14
C GLU A 72 5.68 -3.24 19.69
N GLU A 73 6.82 -3.31 18.96
CA GLU A 73 6.87 -3.00 17.55
C GLU A 73 6.06 -3.99 16.72
N ALA A 74 6.13 -5.29 17.06
CA ALA A 74 5.37 -6.34 16.38
C ALA A 74 3.84 -6.20 16.60
N GLU A 75 3.41 -5.79 17.81
CA GLU A 75 2.00 -5.52 18.11
C GLU A 75 1.43 -4.36 17.30
N ALA A 76 2.26 -3.37 16.98
CA ALA A 76 1.86 -2.22 16.17
C ALA A 76 1.68 -2.56 14.67
N ILE A 77 2.12 -3.73 14.22
CA ILE A 77 2.02 -4.16 12.83
C ILE A 77 0.61 -4.69 12.52
N ASN A 78 -0.09 -4.07 11.60
CA ASN A 78 -1.36 -4.60 11.10
C ASN A 78 -1.12 -5.72 10.07
N PHE A 79 -0.90 -6.94 10.57
CA PHE A 79 -0.61 -8.13 9.77
C PHE A 79 -1.67 -8.44 8.71
N LEU A 80 -2.95 -8.23 9.00
CA LEU A 80 -4.03 -8.47 8.04
C LEU A 80 -3.90 -7.57 6.81
N ASN A 81 -3.60 -6.30 7.02
CA ASN A 81 -3.40 -5.37 5.90
C ASN A 81 -2.18 -5.73 5.05
N VAL A 82 -1.10 -6.19 5.69
CA VAL A 82 0.10 -6.65 4.97
C VAL A 82 -0.23 -7.87 4.12
N ILE A 83 -0.88 -8.87 4.70
CA ILE A 83 -1.28 -10.11 3.99
C ILE A 83 -2.21 -9.80 2.83
N ASN A 84 -3.27 -9.03 3.04
CA ASN A 84 -4.21 -8.66 2.00
C ASN A 84 -3.53 -7.91 0.84
N THR A 85 -2.55 -7.07 1.16
CA THR A 85 -1.78 -6.36 0.13
C THR A 85 -0.92 -7.30 -0.69
N ILE A 86 -0.25 -8.27 -0.04
CA ILE A 86 0.56 -9.29 -0.70
C ILE A 86 -0.31 -10.20 -1.57
N GLU A 87 -1.45 -10.66 -1.06
CA GLU A 87 -2.38 -11.49 -1.82
C GLU A 87 -2.83 -10.80 -3.10
N ARG A 88 -3.17 -9.51 -3.03
CA ARG A 88 -3.51 -8.71 -4.22
C ARG A 88 -2.35 -8.60 -5.22
N ILE A 89 -1.12 -8.50 -4.75
CA ILE A 89 0.06 -8.47 -5.62
C ILE A 89 0.26 -9.83 -6.29
N LEU A 90 0.16 -10.92 -5.55
CA LEU A 90 0.27 -12.28 -6.08
C LEU A 90 -0.83 -12.58 -7.09
N ASP A 91 -2.08 -12.20 -6.80
CA ASP A 91 -3.20 -12.37 -7.72
C ASP A 91 -2.98 -11.59 -9.03
N LYS A 92 -2.40 -10.39 -8.95
CA LYS A 92 -2.02 -9.61 -10.13
C LYS A 92 -0.90 -10.26 -10.93
N GLN A 93 0.10 -10.84 -10.26
CA GLN A 93 1.23 -11.52 -10.93
C GLN A 93 0.78 -12.85 -11.58
N THR A 94 -0.06 -13.63 -10.93
CA THR A 94 -0.62 -14.88 -11.48
C THR A 94 -1.63 -14.63 -12.60
N SER A 95 -2.36 -13.51 -12.56
CA SER A 95 -3.27 -13.09 -13.63
C SER A 95 -2.54 -12.49 -14.83
N SER A 96 -1.29 -12.08 -14.68
CA SER A 96 -0.49 -11.46 -15.76
C SER A 96 0.10 -12.45 -16.75
N SER A 97 -0.06 -13.76 -16.56
CA SER A 97 0.16 -14.74 -17.63
C SER A 97 -0.91 -14.68 -18.76
N SER A 98 -1.99 -13.93 -18.53
CA SER A 98 -2.94 -13.53 -19.57
C SER A 98 -3.00 -11.99 -19.65
N LEU A 99 -2.28 -11.43 -20.53
CA LEU A 99 -2.16 -10.07 -21.10
C LEU A 99 -3.33 -9.08 -20.89
N ALA A 100 -3.80 -8.87 -19.67
CA ALA A 100 -4.60 -7.69 -19.30
C ALA A 100 -4.30 -7.36 -17.84
N VAL A 101 -3.52 -6.32 -17.60
CA VAL A 101 -3.43 -5.70 -16.26
C VAL A 101 -4.86 -5.37 -15.84
N ALA A 102 -5.41 -6.12 -14.90
CA ALA A 102 -6.72 -5.79 -14.35
C ALA A 102 -6.63 -4.36 -13.79
N ALA A 103 -7.42 -3.46 -14.36
CA ALA A 103 -7.40 -2.07 -13.95
C ALA A 103 -7.83 -1.96 -12.49
N GLU A 104 -7.09 -1.20 -11.68
CA GLU A 104 -7.37 -1.05 -10.25
C GLU A 104 -8.71 -0.37 -10.03
N LYS A 105 -9.62 -1.06 -9.34
CA LYS A 105 -10.91 -0.48 -8.94
C LYS A 105 -10.68 0.63 -7.94
N THR A 106 -11.13 1.82 -8.27
CA THR A 106 -10.78 3.04 -7.56
C THR A 106 -12.01 3.80 -7.10
N ILE A 107 -11.96 4.36 -5.89
CA ILE A 107 -12.90 5.38 -5.44
C ILE A 107 -12.20 6.73 -5.35
N LEU A 108 -12.92 7.79 -5.69
CA LEU A 108 -12.46 9.16 -5.56
C LEU A 108 -13.12 9.85 -4.37
N VAL A 109 -12.35 10.64 -3.64
CA VAL A 109 -12.83 11.39 -2.47
C VAL A 109 -12.45 12.84 -2.61
N GLY A 110 -13.45 13.72 -2.61
CA GLY A 110 -13.29 15.17 -2.63
C GLY A 110 -13.88 15.84 -1.40
N MET A 111 -13.41 17.05 -1.15
CA MET A 111 -13.91 17.90 -0.08
C MET A 111 -14.65 19.10 -0.66
N ASP A 112 -15.90 19.31 -0.22
CA ASP A 112 -16.62 20.57 -0.46
C ASP A 112 -16.36 21.54 0.71
N TRP A 113 -15.57 22.56 0.44
CA TRP A 113 -15.23 23.60 1.41
C TRP A 113 -16.33 24.66 1.59
N GLY A 114 -17.45 24.56 0.87
CA GLY A 114 -18.55 25.51 0.90
C GLY A 114 -18.21 26.87 0.23
N GLN A 115 -17.06 26.98 -0.43
CA GLN A 115 -16.63 28.16 -1.17
C GLN A 115 -16.34 27.78 -2.63
N ILE A 116 -17.00 28.42 -3.56
CA ILE A 116 -16.70 28.27 -4.98
C ILE A 116 -15.46 29.11 -5.28
N LYS A 117 -14.28 28.47 -5.36
CA LYS A 117 -13.05 29.12 -5.81
C LYS A 117 -13.03 29.16 -7.34
N GLY A 118 -13.15 30.35 -7.91
CA GLY A 118 -13.00 30.52 -9.37
C GLY A 118 -14.10 29.88 -10.22
N GLY A 119 -15.28 29.57 -9.66
CA GLY A 119 -16.39 28.97 -10.39
C GLY A 119 -16.38 27.42 -10.45
N TRP A 120 -15.36 26.78 -9.87
CA TRP A 120 -15.24 25.32 -9.82
C TRP A 120 -15.92 24.74 -8.56
N THR A 121 -16.77 23.76 -8.76
CA THR A 121 -17.40 22.99 -7.68
C THR A 121 -16.52 21.78 -7.28
N ALA A 122 -16.82 21.15 -6.14
CA ALA A 122 -16.16 19.90 -5.75
C ALA A 122 -16.48 18.78 -6.75
N GLU A 123 -17.65 18.80 -7.37
CA GLU A 123 -18.05 17.88 -8.42
C GLU A 123 -17.20 18.05 -9.68
N ASP A 124 -16.93 19.29 -10.11
CA ASP A 124 -16.08 19.59 -11.27
C ASP A 124 -14.64 19.11 -11.01
N SER A 125 -14.13 19.32 -9.80
CA SER A 125 -12.80 18.87 -9.40
C SER A 125 -12.67 17.35 -9.41
N LEU A 126 -13.70 16.64 -8.90
CA LEU A 126 -13.71 15.17 -8.96
C LEU A 126 -13.90 14.62 -10.38
N GLU A 127 -14.56 15.36 -11.28
CA GLU A 127 -14.64 14.95 -12.70
C GLU A 127 -13.27 15.06 -13.36
N GLU A 128 -12.51 16.14 -13.10
CA GLU A 128 -11.13 16.25 -13.54
C GLU A 128 -10.24 15.15 -12.95
N LEU A 129 -10.35 14.89 -11.64
CA LEU A 129 -9.60 13.83 -10.97
C LEU A 129 -9.89 12.46 -11.59
N LYS A 130 -11.16 12.22 -11.98
CA LYS A 130 -11.53 10.99 -12.70
C LYS A 130 -10.76 10.86 -14.02
N GLN A 131 -10.69 11.92 -14.81
CA GLN A 131 -9.95 11.90 -16.08
C GLN A 131 -8.46 11.64 -15.87
N LEU A 132 -7.88 12.17 -14.78
CA LEU A 132 -6.51 11.87 -14.37
C LEU A 132 -6.34 10.39 -13.98
N ALA A 133 -7.26 9.85 -13.18
CA ALA A 133 -7.26 8.45 -12.76
C ALA A 133 -7.40 7.49 -13.96
N ASP A 134 -8.32 7.78 -14.88
CA ASP A 134 -8.49 7.03 -16.14
C ASP A 134 -7.19 7.09 -16.99
N THR A 135 -6.54 8.25 -17.04
CA THR A 135 -5.25 8.44 -17.74
C THR A 135 -4.13 7.60 -17.11
N ALA A 136 -4.16 7.39 -15.80
CA ALA A 136 -3.22 6.55 -15.08
C ALA A 136 -3.54 5.05 -15.20
N GLY A 137 -4.69 4.69 -15.77
CA GLY A 137 -5.14 3.30 -15.98
C GLY A 137 -5.97 2.73 -14.82
N ALA A 138 -6.49 3.58 -13.93
CA ALA A 138 -7.41 3.18 -12.88
C ALA A 138 -8.85 3.12 -13.41
N VAL A 139 -9.71 2.28 -12.81
CA VAL A 139 -11.15 2.22 -13.10
C VAL A 139 -11.92 2.84 -11.94
N VAL A 140 -12.47 4.03 -12.17
CA VAL A 140 -13.24 4.74 -11.14
C VAL A 140 -14.63 4.13 -11.01
N VAL A 141 -14.91 3.51 -9.85
CA VAL A 141 -16.17 2.85 -9.53
C VAL A 141 -17.15 3.85 -8.88
N ASN A 142 -16.67 4.63 -7.91
CA ASN A 142 -17.49 5.57 -7.17
C ASN A 142 -16.75 6.86 -6.81
N ARG A 143 -17.53 7.90 -6.54
CA ARG A 143 -17.05 9.23 -6.12
C ARG A 143 -17.79 9.66 -4.86
N PHE A 144 -17.06 10.20 -3.90
CA PHE A 144 -17.60 10.67 -2.62
C PHE A 144 -17.16 12.10 -2.37
N ILE A 145 -18.11 12.93 -2.00
CA ILE A 145 -17.86 14.32 -1.60
C ILE A 145 -18.30 14.47 -0.15
N GLN A 146 -17.44 15.08 0.65
CA GLN A 146 -17.82 15.46 2.01
C GLN A 146 -17.73 16.96 2.19
N ARG A 147 -18.81 17.56 2.69
CA ARG A 147 -18.83 18.98 3.03
C ARG A 147 -18.28 19.21 4.43
N ARG A 148 -17.22 20.00 4.54
CA ARG A 148 -16.65 20.46 5.82
C ARG A 148 -16.01 21.83 5.65
N ALA A 149 -16.04 22.62 6.73
CA ALA A 149 -15.37 23.92 6.75
C ALA A 149 -13.83 23.82 6.91
N LYS A 150 -13.35 22.72 7.51
CA LYS A 150 -11.90 22.47 7.76
C LYS A 150 -11.62 20.98 7.68
N PRO A 151 -10.41 20.57 7.22
CA PRO A 151 -9.99 19.18 7.22
C PRO A 151 -9.85 18.66 8.66
N ASP A 152 -10.09 17.37 8.83
CA ASP A 152 -9.77 16.70 10.08
C ASP A 152 -8.25 16.55 10.20
N PRO A 153 -7.63 16.90 11.35
CA PRO A 153 -6.18 16.79 11.50
C PRO A 153 -5.63 15.38 11.34
N ALA A 154 -6.39 14.35 11.74
CA ALA A 154 -5.95 12.97 11.73
C ALA A 154 -6.37 12.19 10.48
N PHE A 155 -7.57 12.46 9.94
CA PHE A 155 -8.19 11.66 8.89
C PHE A 155 -8.64 12.45 7.65
N PHE A 156 -8.35 13.73 7.58
CA PHE A 156 -8.75 14.66 6.52
C PHE A 156 -10.29 14.81 6.41
N ILE A 157 -11.03 13.75 6.05
CA ILE A 157 -12.49 13.72 5.94
C ILE A 157 -13.21 13.39 7.26
N GLY A 158 -12.47 13.00 8.30
CA GLY A 158 -13.01 12.58 9.59
C GLY A 158 -13.23 11.06 9.69
N LYS A 159 -12.98 10.54 10.92
CA LYS A 159 -12.93 9.10 11.20
C LYS A 159 -14.18 8.31 10.77
N GLY A 160 -15.38 8.86 11.05
CA GLY A 160 -16.65 8.18 10.71
C GLY A 160 -16.83 7.99 9.21
N LYS A 161 -16.45 9.01 8.39
CA LYS A 161 -16.51 8.88 6.93
C LYS A 161 -15.48 7.91 6.39
N VAL A 162 -14.28 7.88 6.98
CA VAL A 162 -13.26 6.87 6.62
C VAL A 162 -13.76 5.46 6.89
N GLN A 163 -14.46 5.22 8.01
CA GLN A 163 -15.05 3.91 8.33
C GLN A 163 -16.17 3.52 7.34
N GLU A 164 -17.01 4.47 6.95
CA GLU A 164 -18.02 4.25 5.92
C GLU A 164 -17.39 3.85 4.59
N LEU A 165 -16.35 4.58 4.16
CA LEU A 165 -15.61 4.29 2.94
C LEU A 165 -14.87 2.94 3.03
N ALA A 166 -14.38 2.55 4.20
CA ALA A 166 -13.74 1.25 4.41
C ALA A 166 -14.72 0.09 4.17
N LEU A 167 -15.95 0.20 4.69
CA LEU A 167 -17.01 -0.79 4.45
C LEU A 167 -17.38 -0.86 2.97
N HIS A 168 -17.52 0.29 2.32
CA HIS A 168 -17.80 0.34 0.88
C HIS A 168 -16.66 -0.27 0.06
N ALA A 169 -15.41 0.05 0.40
CA ALA A 169 -14.23 -0.51 -0.26
C ALA A 169 -14.17 -2.05 -0.16
N GLN A 170 -14.55 -2.58 0.99
CA GLN A 170 -14.62 -4.03 1.21
C GLN A 170 -15.75 -4.69 0.39
N GLN A 171 -16.92 -4.07 0.32
CA GLN A 171 -18.08 -4.60 -0.41
C GLN A 171 -17.84 -4.65 -1.93
N GLU A 172 -17.23 -3.61 -2.48
CA GLU A 172 -17.00 -3.46 -3.93
C GLU A 172 -15.63 -3.99 -4.40
N ASN A 173 -14.82 -4.55 -3.47
CA ASN A 173 -13.44 -4.99 -3.73
C ASN A 173 -12.61 -3.88 -4.37
N ILE A 174 -12.56 -2.72 -3.71
CA ILE A 174 -11.79 -1.57 -4.13
C ILE A 174 -10.31 -1.80 -3.82
N ASP A 175 -9.44 -1.45 -4.78
CA ASP A 175 -8.00 -1.58 -4.67
C ASP A 175 -7.33 -0.28 -4.22
N LEU A 176 -7.93 0.86 -4.60
CA LEU A 176 -7.33 2.18 -4.49
C LEU A 176 -8.36 3.24 -4.09
N CYS A 177 -7.96 4.17 -3.24
CA CYS A 177 -8.74 5.37 -2.96
C CYS A 177 -7.87 6.61 -3.24
N ILE A 178 -8.37 7.53 -4.07
CA ILE A 178 -7.66 8.75 -4.45
C ILE A 178 -8.39 9.97 -3.86
N PHE A 179 -7.64 10.77 -3.13
CA PHE A 179 -8.11 12.05 -2.57
C PHE A 179 -7.76 13.18 -3.53
N ASP A 180 -8.71 14.09 -3.72
CA ASP A 180 -8.54 15.25 -4.58
C ASP A 180 -7.58 16.30 -4.00
N ASP A 181 -7.54 16.38 -2.67
CA ASP A 181 -6.65 17.26 -1.93
C ASP A 181 -5.37 16.53 -1.49
N GLU A 182 -4.30 17.29 -1.26
CA GLU A 182 -3.05 16.76 -0.73
C GLU A 182 -3.21 16.31 0.73
N LEU A 183 -2.74 15.10 1.02
CA LEU A 183 -2.75 14.51 2.36
C LEU A 183 -1.39 14.68 3.05
N THR A 184 -1.43 14.99 4.33
CA THR A 184 -0.21 14.85 5.14
C THR A 184 0.17 13.37 5.29
N PRO A 185 1.45 13.03 5.48
CA PRO A 185 1.89 11.65 5.70
C PRO A 185 1.16 10.95 6.85
N ALA A 186 0.78 11.68 7.90
CA ALA A 186 0.02 11.15 9.03
C ALA A 186 -1.43 10.83 8.65
N GLN A 187 -2.10 11.74 7.93
CA GLN A 187 -3.46 11.51 7.44
C GLN A 187 -3.53 10.32 6.50
N GLN A 188 -2.64 10.26 5.52
CA GLN A 188 -2.57 9.14 4.58
C GLN A 188 -2.44 7.80 5.33
N ARG A 189 -1.50 7.71 6.27
CA ARG A 189 -1.26 6.53 7.08
C ARG A 189 -2.47 6.11 7.91
N ASN A 190 -3.11 7.07 8.59
CA ASN A 190 -4.29 6.79 9.41
C ASN A 190 -5.47 6.30 8.56
N ILE A 191 -5.66 6.87 7.38
CA ILE A 191 -6.70 6.45 6.44
C ILE A 191 -6.40 5.05 5.90
N GLU A 192 -5.15 4.77 5.47
CA GLU A 192 -4.72 3.44 5.02
C GLU A 192 -4.96 2.37 6.07
N GLN A 193 -4.65 2.65 7.34
CA GLN A 193 -4.87 1.71 8.45
C GLN A 193 -6.35 1.36 8.65
N VAL A 194 -7.25 2.31 8.45
CA VAL A 194 -8.69 2.08 8.64
C VAL A 194 -9.31 1.46 7.41
N MET A 195 -8.96 1.92 6.22
CA MET A 195 -9.58 1.46 4.97
C MET A 195 -9.03 0.12 4.48
N GLY A 196 -7.77 -0.21 4.81
CA GLY A 196 -7.13 -1.43 4.34
C GLY A 196 -6.85 -1.44 2.83
N VAL A 197 -6.96 -0.31 2.15
CA VAL A 197 -6.67 -0.12 0.73
C VAL A 197 -5.58 0.93 0.55
N ARG A 198 -4.92 0.94 -0.61
CA ARG A 198 -3.92 1.94 -0.94
C ARG A 198 -4.58 3.32 -1.06
N ILE A 199 -3.92 4.33 -0.49
CA ILE A 199 -4.38 5.72 -0.53
C ILE A 199 -3.38 6.54 -1.34
N LEU A 200 -3.89 7.26 -2.33
CA LEU A 200 -3.14 8.31 -3.05
C LEU A 200 -3.84 9.65 -2.87
N ASP A 201 -3.09 10.70 -3.08
CA ASP A 201 -3.63 12.04 -3.28
C ASP A 201 -3.41 12.50 -4.72
N ARG A 202 -3.95 13.66 -5.09
CA ARG A 202 -3.82 14.23 -6.43
C ARG A 202 -2.34 14.36 -6.85
N THR A 203 -1.47 14.75 -5.93
CA THR A 203 -0.03 14.92 -6.21
C THR A 203 0.64 13.58 -6.57
N ALA A 204 0.37 12.53 -5.81
CA ALA A 204 0.88 11.20 -6.10
C ALA A 204 0.38 10.67 -7.44
N LEU A 205 -0.92 10.87 -7.76
CA LEU A 205 -1.51 10.47 -9.01
C LEU A 205 -0.84 11.16 -10.21
N ILE A 206 -0.60 12.47 -10.10
CA ILE A 206 0.08 13.24 -11.16
C ILE A 206 1.52 12.76 -11.35
N LEU A 207 2.24 12.49 -10.26
CA LEU A 207 3.59 11.92 -10.34
C LEU A 207 3.62 10.56 -11.02
N ASP A 208 2.62 9.71 -10.77
CA ASP A 208 2.48 8.41 -11.43
C ASP A 208 2.22 8.57 -12.94
N ILE A 209 1.36 9.50 -13.35
CA ILE A 209 1.13 9.81 -14.76
C ILE A 209 2.42 10.29 -15.44
N PHE A 210 3.19 11.16 -14.78
CA PHE A 210 4.47 11.59 -15.32
C PHE A 210 5.48 10.45 -15.43
N ALA A 211 5.53 9.55 -14.44
CA ALA A 211 6.41 8.39 -14.46
C ALA A 211 6.10 7.46 -15.65
N GLN A 212 4.81 7.24 -15.93
CA GLN A 212 4.38 6.43 -17.07
C GLN A 212 4.71 7.08 -18.43
N ARG A 213 4.72 8.41 -18.49
CA ARG A 213 4.90 9.18 -19.76
C ARG A 213 6.32 9.67 -20.02
N ALA A 214 7.21 9.62 -19.03
CA ALA A 214 8.60 10.05 -19.18
C ALA A 214 9.36 9.17 -20.18
N ARG A 215 9.78 9.74 -21.32
CA ARG A 215 10.47 9.02 -22.39
C ARG A 215 11.98 9.25 -22.38
N THR A 216 12.43 10.45 -21.99
CA THR A 216 13.85 10.79 -21.94
C THR A 216 14.47 10.36 -20.63
N ASN A 217 15.77 10.05 -20.62
CA ASN A 217 16.49 9.69 -19.39
C ASN A 217 16.47 10.82 -18.37
N GLU A 218 16.60 12.07 -18.83
CA GLU A 218 16.51 13.25 -17.97
C GLU A 218 15.12 13.38 -17.34
N GLY A 219 14.05 13.24 -18.14
CA GLY A 219 12.67 13.29 -17.65
C GLY A 219 12.39 12.16 -16.63
N LYS A 220 12.89 10.94 -16.87
CA LYS A 220 12.77 9.82 -15.93
C LYS A 220 13.43 10.14 -14.58
N LEU A 221 14.67 10.66 -14.60
CA LEU A 221 15.41 11.04 -13.39
C LEU A 221 14.73 12.18 -12.61
N GLN A 222 14.16 13.16 -13.34
CA GLN A 222 13.43 14.27 -12.71
C GLN A 222 12.16 13.77 -12.02
N VAL A 223 11.39 12.87 -12.66
CA VAL A 223 10.19 12.29 -12.07
C VAL A 223 10.54 11.40 -10.89
N GLU A 224 11.58 10.57 -11.01
CA GLU A 224 12.06 9.72 -9.92
C GLU A 224 12.47 10.56 -8.70
N LEU A 225 13.21 11.65 -8.92
CA LEU A 225 13.58 12.59 -7.86
C LEU A 225 12.33 13.19 -7.18
N ALA A 226 11.34 13.63 -7.96
CA ALA A 226 10.10 14.18 -7.43
C ALA A 226 9.30 13.14 -6.63
N GLN A 227 9.21 11.89 -7.11
CA GLN A 227 8.58 10.78 -6.39
C GLN A 227 9.32 10.46 -5.08
N LEU A 228 10.66 10.44 -5.09
CA LEU A 228 11.45 10.23 -3.88
C LEU A 228 11.24 11.34 -2.85
N GLN A 229 11.24 12.59 -3.28
CA GLN A 229 10.99 13.74 -2.40
C GLN A 229 9.57 13.70 -1.80
N TYR A 230 8.57 13.35 -2.59
CA TYR A 230 7.20 13.20 -2.13
C TYR A 230 7.04 12.01 -1.16
N ASN A 231 7.68 10.89 -1.44
CA ASN A 231 7.56 9.67 -0.64
C ASN A 231 8.42 9.68 0.63
N LEU A 232 9.54 10.39 0.65
CA LEU A 232 10.49 10.39 1.78
C LEU A 232 9.80 10.65 3.14
N PRO A 233 9.00 11.72 3.34
CA PRO A 233 8.30 11.92 4.60
C PRO A 233 7.20 10.90 4.90
N ARG A 234 6.72 10.19 3.89
CA ARG A 234 5.69 9.14 3.98
C ARG A 234 6.27 7.77 4.36
N ILE A 235 7.53 7.53 4.02
CA ILE A 235 8.29 6.32 4.37
C ILE A 235 8.80 6.42 5.82
N MET A 236 9.20 7.60 6.27
CA MET A 236 9.67 7.83 7.63
C MET A 236 8.51 7.61 8.61
N GLY A 237 8.46 6.42 9.24
CA GLY A 237 7.41 6.00 10.17
C GLY A 237 6.52 4.85 9.66
N LYS A 238 6.71 4.38 8.44
CA LYS A 238 6.32 3.01 8.05
C LYS A 238 7.52 2.12 8.33
N GLY A 239 7.38 1.14 9.21
CA GLY A 239 8.39 0.08 9.31
C GLY A 239 8.71 -0.43 7.89
N LEU A 240 9.92 -0.88 7.66
CA LEU A 240 10.52 -1.31 6.38
C LEU A 240 9.62 -2.18 5.47
N ILE A 241 8.56 -2.73 6.00
CA ILE A 241 7.64 -3.68 5.35
C ILE A 241 6.83 -3.05 4.23
N LEU A 242 6.35 -1.82 4.41
CA LEU A 242 5.46 -1.17 3.44
C LEU A 242 6.19 -0.33 2.39
N SER A 243 7.45 0.00 2.59
CA SER A 243 8.22 0.83 1.65
C SER A 243 8.51 0.13 0.32
N ARG A 244 8.52 -1.19 0.28
CA ARG A 244 8.69 -1.98 -0.96
C ARG A 244 7.39 -2.24 -1.71
N LEU A 245 6.23 -2.03 -1.08
CA LEU A 245 4.91 -2.26 -1.67
C LEU A 245 4.29 -1.01 -2.30
N GLY A 246 4.95 0.15 -2.19
CA GLY A 246 4.48 1.43 -2.70
C GLY A 246 4.87 1.68 -4.16
N GLY A 247 4.41 0.84 -5.08
CA GLY A 247 4.48 1.15 -6.51
C GLY A 247 3.35 2.09 -6.96
N GLY A 248 3.55 2.84 -8.05
CA GLY A 248 2.52 3.62 -8.71
C GLY A 248 1.34 2.79 -9.23
N ILE A 249 0.32 3.43 -9.81
CA ILE A 249 -0.81 2.74 -10.45
C ILE A 249 -0.26 1.82 -11.55
N GLY A 250 -0.59 0.53 -11.49
CA GLY A 250 -0.07 -0.49 -12.41
C GLY A 250 1.37 -0.96 -12.11
N THR A 251 1.91 -0.67 -10.90
CA THR A 251 3.21 -1.16 -10.37
C THR A 251 4.42 -1.02 -11.31
N ARG A 252 4.50 0.07 -12.10
CA ARG A 252 5.67 0.35 -12.93
C ARG A 252 6.43 1.55 -12.37
N GLY A 253 7.68 1.31 -11.97
CA GLY A 253 8.63 2.37 -11.65
C GLY A 253 9.06 3.15 -12.90
N PRO A 254 9.54 4.41 -12.78
CA PRO A 254 10.10 5.17 -13.88
C PRO A 254 11.34 4.43 -14.43
N GLY A 255 11.23 3.92 -15.67
CA GLY A 255 12.35 3.24 -16.33
C GLY A 255 12.15 1.77 -16.66
N GLU A 256 11.09 1.12 -16.20
CA GLU A 256 10.78 -0.25 -16.60
C GLU A 256 10.22 -0.28 -18.03
N THR A 257 11.11 -0.58 -18.97
CA THR A 257 10.73 -0.91 -20.35
C THR A 257 10.25 -2.35 -20.40
N LYS A 258 9.15 -2.61 -21.15
CA LYS A 258 8.83 -3.98 -21.59
C LYS A 258 10.07 -4.54 -22.30
N LEU A 259 10.62 -5.61 -21.81
CA LEU A 259 11.37 -6.56 -22.60
C LEU A 259 10.41 -7.51 -23.28
#